data_20ef1a75c22cc4b21a905a580f28052b
#
_entry.id   20ef1a75c22cc4b21a905a580f28052b
#
_cell.length_a   1.000
_cell.length_b   1.000
_cell.length_c   1.000
_cell.angle_alpha   90.00
_cell.angle_beta   90.00
_cell.angle_gamma   90.00
#
_symmetry.space_group_name_H-M   'P 1'
#
loop_
_entity.id
_entity.type
_entity.pdbx_description
1 polymer ?
#
loop_
_entity_poly.entity_id
_entity_poly.type
_entity_poly.pdbx_seq_one_letter_code
_entity_poly.pdbx_strand_id
1 'polypeptide(L)'
;MRLDHIAYRVKDRYKTAQFFIDTMKYKIETEFKIDFEDGTNADCIVLQSKDLPELFISDGKVGSIVDDWVEERKGGGVHHLAYQVDDVEKTMNEWKGKGYIEFLTDEPLVCEDPKITQVFTKPSELTGVIYELIKRDSQGFCEKNTKKLMESTK
;
A
#
# COMPACT_ATOMS: atom_id res chain seq x y z
N MET A 1 9.21 13.30 8.37
CA MET A 1 8.85 12.12 7.52
C MET A 1 9.23 10.85 8.27
N ARG A 2 8.34 9.89 8.34
CA ARG A 2 8.59 8.58 8.97
C ARG A 2 7.96 7.46 8.17
N LEU A 3 8.51 6.26 8.24
CA LEU A 3 7.92 5.09 7.61
C LEU A 3 6.62 4.72 8.35
N ASP A 4 5.49 4.81 7.66
CA ASP A 4 4.16 4.54 8.21
C ASP A 4 3.80 3.06 8.09
N HIS A 5 3.93 2.51 6.90
CA HIS A 5 3.68 1.10 6.67
C HIS A 5 4.47 0.54 5.49
N ILE A 6 4.57 -0.77 5.45
CA ILE A 6 5.17 -1.53 4.36
C ILE A 6 4.06 -2.39 3.75
N ALA A 7 3.86 -2.29 2.45
CA ALA A 7 2.86 -3.10 1.76
C ALA A 7 3.50 -4.21 0.97
N TYR A 8 3.05 -5.42 1.24
CA TYR A 8 3.46 -6.63 0.53
C TYR A 8 2.33 -7.13 -0.35
N ARG A 9 2.68 -7.59 -1.53
CA ARG A 9 1.80 -8.42 -2.36
C ARG A 9 2.39 -9.80 -2.41
N VAL A 10 1.60 -10.80 -2.06
CA VAL A 10 2.09 -12.18 -1.82
C VAL A 10 1.14 -13.21 -2.42
N LYS A 11 1.58 -14.43 -2.48
CA LYS A 11 0.79 -15.54 -2.98
C LYS A 11 -0.20 -16.07 -1.93
N ASP A 12 0.17 -15.98 -0.66
CA ASP A 12 -0.63 -16.46 0.47
C ASP A 12 -0.46 -15.50 1.65
N ARG A 13 -1.48 -14.68 1.88
CA ARG A 13 -1.45 -13.66 2.93
C ARG A 13 -1.35 -14.25 4.33
N TYR A 14 -1.97 -15.40 4.57
CA TYR A 14 -1.96 -16.03 5.91
C TYR A 14 -0.59 -16.61 6.25
N LYS A 15 0.06 -17.30 5.32
CA LYS A 15 1.41 -17.79 5.54
C LYS A 15 2.40 -16.63 5.76
N THR A 16 2.25 -15.55 5.01
CA THR A 16 3.07 -14.36 5.16
C THR A 16 2.82 -13.69 6.51
N ALA A 17 1.56 -13.50 6.88
CA ALA A 17 1.20 -12.92 8.17
C ALA A 17 1.75 -13.77 9.33
N GLN A 18 1.63 -15.10 9.23
CA GLN A 18 2.13 -16.01 10.25
C GLN A 18 3.63 -15.86 10.48
N PHE A 19 4.40 -15.69 9.41
CA PHE A 19 5.84 -15.41 9.53
C PHE A 19 6.11 -14.20 10.43
N PHE A 20 5.42 -13.09 10.18
CA PHE A 20 5.61 -11.86 10.96
C PHE A 20 5.08 -11.97 12.39
N ILE A 21 3.99 -12.69 12.59
CA ILE A 21 3.44 -12.94 13.92
C ILE A 21 4.42 -13.76 14.75
N ASP A 22 4.96 -14.83 14.18
CA ASP A 22 5.87 -15.73 14.89
C ASP A 22 7.23 -15.09 15.18
N THR A 23 7.78 -14.34 14.23
CA THR A 23 9.15 -13.83 14.31
C THR A 23 9.24 -12.44 14.94
N MET A 24 8.36 -11.52 14.55
CA MET A 24 8.43 -10.11 14.94
C MET A 24 7.30 -9.69 15.87
N LYS A 25 6.49 -10.65 16.32
CA LYS A 25 5.40 -10.43 17.30
C LYS A 25 4.34 -9.44 16.83
N TYR A 26 4.06 -9.42 15.53
CA TYR A 26 2.94 -8.68 15.00
C TYR A 26 1.60 -9.30 15.44
N LYS A 27 0.55 -8.50 15.42
CA LYS A 27 -0.83 -8.93 15.66
C LYS A 27 -1.71 -8.48 14.51
N ILE A 28 -2.73 -9.27 14.20
CA ILE A 28 -3.72 -8.88 13.18
C ILE A 28 -4.56 -7.73 13.75
N GLU A 29 -4.57 -6.59 13.06
CA GLU A 29 -5.43 -5.47 13.38
C GLU A 29 -6.78 -5.62 12.70
N THR A 30 -6.77 -5.90 11.39
CA THR A 30 -8.01 -6.05 10.61
C THR A 30 -7.76 -6.88 9.35
N GLU A 31 -8.85 -7.39 8.79
CA GLU A 31 -8.87 -8.08 7.50
C GLU A 31 -10.04 -7.52 6.69
N PHE A 32 -9.84 -7.34 5.40
CA PHE A 32 -10.91 -6.89 4.51
C PHE A 32 -10.65 -7.29 3.07
N LYS A 33 -11.68 -7.20 2.25
CA LYS A 33 -11.63 -7.52 0.83
C LYS A 33 -11.85 -6.26 0.00
N ILE A 34 -11.10 -6.13 -1.08
CA ILE A 34 -11.28 -5.08 -2.09
C ILE A 34 -11.82 -5.74 -3.36
N ASP A 35 -12.99 -5.30 -3.79
CA ASP A 35 -13.59 -5.73 -5.07
C ASP A 35 -13.24 -4.72 -6.15
N PHE A 36 -12.62 -5.20 -7.24
CA PHE A 36 -12.21 -4.37 -8.36
C PHE A 36 -13.31 -4.27 -9.42
N GLU A 37 -13.22 -3.24 -10.26
CA GLU A 37 -14.20 -3.00 -11.33
C GLU A 37 -14.28 -4.13 -12.35
N ASP A 38 -13.18 -4.88 -12.54
CA ASP A 38 -13.12 -6.01 -13.48
C ASP A 38 -13.72 -7.32 -12.94
N GLY A 39 -14.30 -7.30 -11.74
CA GLY A 39 -14.89 -8.46 -11.10
C GLY A 39 -13.93 -9.35 -10.34
N THR A 40 -12.64 -9.02 -10.32
CA THR A 40 -11.64 -9.69 -9.47
C THR A 40 -11.59 -9.02 -8.10
N ASN A 41 -10.83 -9.60 -7.17
CA ASN A 41 -10.69 -9.04 -5.84
C ASN A 41 -9.31 -9.33 -5.24
N ALA A 42 -9.00 -8.62 -4.18
CA ALA A 42 -7.85 -8.88 -3.32
C ALA A 42 -8.32 -8.99 -1.87
N ASP A 43 -7.69 -9.88 -1.13
CA ASP A 43 -7.88 -10.00 0.30
C ASP A 43 -6.70 -9.36 1.02
N CYS A 44 -6.99 -8.59 2.06
CA CYS A 44 -5.99 -7.79 2.75
C CYS A 44 -5.98 -8.10 4.24
N ILE A 45 -4.78 -8.17 4.81
CA ILE A 45 -4.55 -8.25 6.25
C ILE A 45 -3.67 -7.09 6.66
N VAL A 46 -4.06 -6.38 7.72
CA VAL A 46 -3.22 -5.35 8.33
C VAL A 46 -2.68 -5.89 9.64
N LEU A 47 -1.35 -5.86 9.77
CA LEU A 47 -0.65 -6.26 10.97
C LEU A 47 -0.07 -5.05 11.67
N GLN A 48 -0.11 -5.04 12.99
CA GLN A 48 0.50 -4.00 13.81
C GLN A 48 1.42 -4.56 14.88
N SER A 49 2.42 -3.79 15.25
CA SER A 49 3.31 -4.08 16.36
C SER A 49 3.75 -2.75 16.97
N LYS A 50 4.02 -2.76 18.27
CA LYS A 50 4.23 -1.54 19.06
C LYS A 50 5.27 -0.57 18.50
N ASP A 51 6.43 -1.04 18.09
CA ASP A 51 7.56 -0.19 17.70
C ASP A 51 7.99 -0.40 16.25
N LEU A 52 7.16 -1.09 15.47
CA LEU A 52 7.44 -1.39 14.07
C LEU A 52 6.39 -0.75 13.15
N PRO A 53 6.72 -0.50 11.88
CA PRO A 53 5.73 -0.03 10.93
C PRO A 53 4.59 -1.02 10.78
N GLU A 54 3.39 -0.55 10.49
CA GLU A 54 2.29 -1.45 10.12
C GLU A 54 2.66 -2.21 8.84
N LEU A 55 2.12 -3.41 8.71
CA LEU A 55 2.26 -4.20 7.49
C LEU A 55 0.90 -4.35 6.84
N PHE A 56 0.84 -4.05 5.55
CA PHE A 56 -0.33 -4.22 4.72
C PHE A 56 -0.05 -5.38 3.75
N ILE A 57 -0.68 -6.52 3.97
CA ILE A 57 -0.41 -7.74 3.20
C ILE A 57 -1.63 -8.08 2.36
N SER A 58 -1.46 -8.21 1.05
CA SER A 58 -2.54 -8.60 0.16
C SER A 58 -2.16 -9.79 -0.69
N ASP A 59 -3.13 -10.65 -0.94
CA ASP A 59 -3.12 -11.62 -2.02
C ASP A 59 -4.37 -11.40 -2.87
N GLY A 60 -4.40 -11.98 -4.03
CA GLY A 60 -5.48 -11.72 -4.98
C GLY A 60 -6.00 -13.00 -5.64
N LYS A 61 -7.25 -12.92 -6.05
CA LYS A 61 -7.84 -13.93 -6.92
C LYS A 61 -7.06 -13.98 -8.24
N VAL A 62 -6.96 -15.18 -8.80
CA VAL A 62 -6.30 -15.39 -10.10
C VAL A 62 -6.78 -14.37 -11.15
N GLY A 63 -5.84 -13.69 -11.78
CA GLY A 63 -6.10 -12.66 -12.77
C GLY A 63 -6.36 -11.26 -12.21
N SER A 64 -6.35 -11.10 -10.89
CA SER A 64 -6.45 -9.78 -10.26
C SER A 64 -5.14 -8.99 -10.41
N ILE A 65 -5.22 -7.68 -10.20
CA ILE A 65 -4.05 -6.79 -10.21
C ILE A 65 -2.96 -7.31 -9.26
N VAL A 66 -3.36 -7.80 -8.09
CA VAL A 66 -2.41 -8.31 -7.08
C VAL A 66 -1.77 -9.62 -7.54
N ASP A 67 -2.58 -10.56 -8.03
CA ASP A 67 -2.10 -11.84 -8.52
C ASP A 67 -1.15 -11.66 -9.72
N ASP A 68 -1.54 -10.82 -10.68
CA ASP A 68 -0.70 -10.53 -11.86
C ASP A 68 0.66 -9.95 -11.46
N TRP A 69 0.66 -9.04 -10.49
CA TRP A 69 1.90 -8.46 -9.97
C TRP A 69 2.82 -9.53 -9.36
N VAL A 70 2.26 -10.46 -8.59
CA VAL A 70 3.01 -11.56 -7.97
C VAL A 70 3.54 -12.53 -9.03
N GLU A 71 2.71 -12.89 -10.02
CA GLU A 71 3.11 -13.80 -11.10
C GLU A 71 4.22 -13.20 -11.98
N GLU A 72 4.14 -11.93 -12.33
CA GLU A 72 5.17 -11.24 -13.12
C GLU A 72 6.53 -11.24 -12.41
N ARG A 73 6.53 -11.17 -11.09
CA ARG A 73 7.75 -11.17 -10.27
C ARG A 73 8.21 -12.55 -9.84
N LYS A 74 7.46 -13.59 -10.23
CA LYS A 74 7.75 -14.99 -9.85
C LYS A 74 7.77 -15.18 -8.33
N GLY A 75 6.91 -14.47 -7.63
CA GLY A 75 6.78 -14.55 -6.18
C GLY A 75 6.40 -13.22 -5.55
N GLY A 76 6.12 -13.26 -4.25
CA GLY A 76 5.74 -12.09 -3.48
C GLY A 76 6.89 -11.14 -3.18
N GLY A 77 6.57 -9.98 -2.64
CA GLY A 77 7.57 -9.02 -2.22
C GLY A 77 6.96 -7.70 -1.79
N VAL A 78 7.82 -6.73 -1.54
CA VAL A 78 7.42 -5.36 -1.21
C VAL A 78 6.87 -4.69 -2.46
N HIS A 79 5.63 -4.22 -2.38
CA HIS A 79 4.99 -3.45 -3.44
C HIS A 79 5.25 -1.96 -3.27
N HIS A 80 5.03 -1.44 -2.05
CA HIS A 80 5.31 -0.03 -1.77
C HIS A 80 5.74 0.20 -0.33
N LEU A 81 6.41 1.33 -0.13
CA LEU A 81 6.77 1.86 1.17
C LEU A 81 6.02 3.19 1.36
N ALA A 82 5.31 3.32 2.47
CA ALA A 82 4.51 4.50 2.75
C ALA A 82 5.18 5.35 3.82
N TYR A 83 5.34 6.63 3.52
CA TYR A 83 5.93 7.60 4.42
C TYR A 83 4.90 8.63 4.86
N GLN A 84 4.76 8.78 6.17
CA GLN A 84 3.94 9.82 6.78
C GLN A 84 4.62 11.18 6.59
N VAL A 85 3.88 12.14 6.06
CA VAL A 85 4.31 13.53 5.89
C VAL A 85 3.26 14.46 6.49
N ASP A 86 3.65 15.71 6.77
CA ASP A 86 2.74 16.68 7.36
C ASP A 86 1.73 17.23 6.35
N ASP A 87 2.12 17.31 5.08
CA ASP A 87 1.29 17.85 4.00
C ASP A 87 1.62 17.09 2.70
N VAL A 88 0.70 16.20 2.32
CA VAL A 88 0.88 15.32 1.15
C VAL A 88 0.97 16.12 -0.14
N GLU A 89 0.07 17.10 -0.32
CA GLU A 89 0.05 17.90 -1.55
C GLU A 89 1.32 18.73 -1.72
N LYS A 90 1.77 19.35 -0.64
CA LYS A 90 3.01 20.13 -0.64
C LYS A 90 4.22 19.26 -0.99
N THR A 91 4.34 18.10 -0.33
CA THR A 91 5.44 17.17 -0.57
C THR A 91 5.39 16.61 -2.00
N MET A 92 4.20 16.27 -2.48
CA MET A 92 3.99 15.83 -3.87
C MET A 92 4.50 16.88 -4.86
N ASN A 93 4.14 18.14 -4.66
CA ASN A 93 4.57 19.23 -5.53
C ASN A 93 6.09 19.46 -5.49
N GLU A 94 6.69 19.36 -4.31
CA GLU A 94 8.15 19.43 -4.16
C GLU A 94 8.84 18.30 -4.94
N TRP A 95 8.31 17.08 -4.87
CA TRP A 95 8.87 15.95 -5.58
C TRP A 95 8.68 16.05 -7.09
N LYS A 96 7.53 16.52 -7.55
CA LYS A 96 7.30 16.80 -8.99
C LYS A 96 8.33 17.79 -9.52
N GLY A 97 8.69 18.80 -8.72
CA GLY A 97 9.69 19.81 -9.08
C GLY A 97 11.10 19.27 -9.30
N LYS A 98 11.40 18.03 -8.83
CA LYS A 98 12.69 17.37 -9.09
C LYS A 98 12.87 16.96 -10.55
N GLY A 99 11.78 16.79 -11.30
CA GLY A 99 11.81 16.49 -12.73
C GLY A 99 11.99 15.02 -13.11
N TYR A 100 12.23 14.14 -12.15
CA TYR A 100 12.39 12.70 -12.40
C TYR A 100 11.47 11.81 -11.57
N ILE A 101 10.62 12.41 -10.73
CA ILE A 101 9.63 11.69 -9.93
C ILE A 101 8.25 11.91 -10.52
N GLU A 102 7.57 10.84 -10.88
CA GLU A 102 6.22 10.89 -11.41
C GLU A 102 5.26 10.18 -10.46
N PHE A 103 4.01 10.63 -10.45
CA PHE A 103 2.95 10.06 -9.62
C PHE A 103 1.92 9.32 -10.48
N LEU A 104 1.27 8.33 -9.88
CA LEU A 104 0.25 7.52 -10.57
C LEU A 104 -1.07 8.27 -10.74
N THR A 105 -1.33 9.29 -9.91
CA THR A 105 -2.50 10.15 -10.01
C THR A 105 -2.05 11.62 -10.03
N ASP A 106 -2.86 12.48 -10.66
CA ASP A 106 -2.54 13.90 -10.76
C ASP A 106 -2.65 14.63 -9.43
N GLU A 107 -3.53 14.14 -8.55
CA GLU A 107 -3.80 14.71 -7.24
C GLU A 107 -3.84 13.62 -6.17
N PRO A 108 -3.60 13.98 -4.90
CA PRO A 108 -3.77 13.03 -3.79
C PRO A 108 -5.21 12.55 -3.68
N LEU A 109 -5.38 11.31 -3.21
CA LEU A 109 -6.69 10.77 -2.86
C LEU A 109 -7.02 11.13 -1.43
N VAL A 110 -8.23 11.62 -1.20
CA VAL A 110 -8.69 12.07 0.11
C VAL A 110 -9.86 11.22 0.57
N CYS A 111 -9.82 10.78 1.82
CA CYS A 111 -10.90 10.11 2.51
C CYS A 111 -11.26 10.93 3.74
N GLU A 112 -12.56 11.13 3.99
CA GLU A 112 -13.01 11.95 5.13
C GLU A 112 -13.17 11.13 6.42
N ASP A 113 -13.53 9.85 6.30
CA ASP A 113 -13.72 8.95 7.44
C ASP A 113 -13.26 7.52 7.11
N PRO A 114 -12.10 7.08 7.62
CA PRO A 114 -11.13 7.86 8.41
C PRO A 114 -10.45 8.96 7.57
N LYS A 115 -9.99 10.01 8.24
CA LYS A 115 -9.33 11.12 7.52
C LYS A 115 -7.93 10.72 7.06
N ILE A 116 -7.80 10.48 5.78
CA ILE A 116 -6.55 10.03 5.15
C ILE A 116 -6.36 10.78 3.83
N THR A 117 -5.14 11.25 3.61
CA THR A 117 -4.70 11.78 2.31
C THR A 117 -3.50 10.97 1.86
N GLN A 118 -3.50 10.49 0.64
CA GLN A 118 -2.44 9.61 0.15
C GLN A 118 -2.26 9.68 -1.36
N VAL A 119 -1.04 9.39 -1.82
CA VAL A 119 -0.71 9.35 -3.25
C VAL A 119 0.46 8.39 -3.47
N PHE A 120 0.45 7.68 -4.61
CA PHE A 120 1.53 6.79 -5.05
C PHE A 120 2.39 7.47 -6.10
N THR A 121 3.71 7.29 -6.00
CA THR A 121 4.59 7.49 -7.15
C THR A 121 4.43 6.36 -8.15
N LYS A 122 4.91 6.54 -9.37
CA LYS A 122 5.21 5.42 -10.25
C LYS A 122 6.35 4.59 -9.65
N PRO A 123 6.50 3.31 -10.03
CA PRO A 123 7.63 2.52 -9.56
C PRO A 123 8.96 3.22 -9.88
N SER A 124 9.84 3.29 -8.90
CA SER A 124 11.17 3.86 -9.09
C SER A 124 12.00 3.00 -10.03
N GLU A 125 12.63 3.60 -11.01
CA GLU A 125 13.56 2.90 -11.90
C GLU A 125 14.82 2.43 -11.14
N LEU A 126 15.11 3.07 -10.00
CA LEU A 126 16.29 2.74 -9.20
C LEU A 126 16.06 1.57 -8.25
N THR A 127 14.86 1.46 -7.68
CA THR A 127 14.57 0.47 -6.64
C THR A 127 13.49 -0.53 -7.02
N GLY A 128 12.69 -0.23 -8.03
CA GLY A 128 11.54 -1.04 -8.42
C GLY A 128 10.33 -0.90 -7.48
N VAL A 129 10.43 -0.06 -6.47
CA VAL A 129 9.42 0.11 -5.42
C VAL A 129 8.59 1.36 -5.69
N ILE A 130 7.31 1.30 -5.39
CA ILE A 130 6.42 2.46 -5.33
C ILE A 130 6.61 3.12 -3.98
N TYR A 131 6.65 4.44 -3.95
CA TYR A 131 6.66 5.22 -2.71
C TYR A 131 5.31 5.89 -2.53
N GLU A 132 4.75 5.74 -1.34
CA GLU A 132 3.50 6.38 -0.97
C GLU A 132 3.78 7.54 -0.03
N LEU A 133 3.12 8.67 -0.28
CA LEU A 133 3.03 9.74 0.70
C LEU A 133 1.66 9.63 1.36
N ILE A 134 1.63 9.62 2.68
CA ILE A 134 0.38 9.48 3.44
C ILE A 134 0.35 10.44 4.61
N LYS A 135 -0.84 10.95 4.89
CA LYS A 135 -1.16 11.61 6.15
C LYS A 135 -2.42 11.00 6.72
N ARG A 136 -2.30 10.44 7.92
CA ARG A 136 -3.41 9.93 8.71
C ARG A 136 -3.15 10.21 10.19
N ASP A 137 -4.19 10.63 10.89
CA ASP A 137 -4.08 10.98 12.31
C ASP A 137 -4.52 9.85 13.24
N SER A 138 -5.10 8.78 12.67
CA SER A 138 -5.57 7.61 13.41
C SER A 138 -5.19 6.33 12.66
N GLN A 139 -5.32 5.19 13.35
CA GLN A 139 -5.13 3.89 12.72
C GLN A 139 -6.25 3.58 11.72
N GLY A 140 -5.97 2.67 10.81
CA GLY A 140 -6.92 2.22 9.81
C GLY A 140 -6.63 2.74 8.42
N PHE A 141 -7.29 2.13 7.46
CA PHE A 141 -7.19 2.48 6.04
C PHE A 141 -8.56 2.78 5.48
N CYS A 142 -8.59 3.57 4.42
CA CYS A 142 -9.81 3.88 3.69
C CYS A 142 -9.94 2.90 2.52
N GLU A 143 -10.91 2.01 2.57
CA GLU A 143 -11.11 1.00 1.52
C GLU A 143 -11.30 1.63 0.14
N LYS A 144 -12.02 2.75 0.07
CA LYS A 144 -12.24 3.48 -1.17
C LYS A 144 -10.94 3.97 -1.79
N ASN A 145 -10.06 4.58 -0.97
CA ASN A 145 -8.75 5.03 -1.44
C ASN A 145 -7.86 3.85 -1.81
N THR A 146 -7.86 2.80 -0.98
CA THR A 146 -7.09 1.59 -1.23
C THR A 146 -7.45 0.97 -2.58
N LYS A 147 -8.74 0.87 -2.88
CA LYS A 147 -9.22 0.38 -4.18
C LYS A 147 -8.67 1.22 -5.34
N LYS A 148 -8.81 2.54 -5.25
CA LYS A 148 -8.33 3.46 -6.30
C LYS A 148 -6.82 3.39 -6.48
N LEU A 149 -6.07 3.32 -5.37
CA LEU A 149 -4.62 3.19 -5.42
C LEU A 149 -4.20 1.87 -6.08
N MET A 150 -4.83 0.76 -5.69
CA MET A 150 -4.55 -0.54 -6.31
C MET A 150 -4.86 -0.53 -7.81
N GLU A 151 -6.01 0.00 -8.21
CA GLU A 151 -6.38 0.09 -9.63
C GLU A 151 -5.44 0.99 -10.42
N SER A 152 -4.85 2.01 -9.81
CA SER A 152 -3.86 2.89 -10.46
C SER A 152 -2.55 2.17 -10.79
N THR A 153 -2.27 1.04 -10.16
CA THR A 153 -1.05 0.24 -10.37
C THR A 153 -1.17 -0.79 -11.49
N LYS A 154 -2.32 -0.86 -12.14
CA LYS A 154 -2.61 -1.82 -13.21
C LYS A 154 -1.75 -1.63 -14.46
#